data_4501701ee4de70d2e5bd9bb5bda41a86
#
_entry.id   4501701ee4de70d2e5bd9bb5bda41a86
#
_cell.length_a   1.000
_cell.length_b   1.000
_cell.length_c   1.000
_cell.angle_alpha   90.00
_cell.angle_beta   90.00
_cell.angle_gamma   90.00
#
_symmetry.space_group_name_H-M   'P 1'
#
loop_
_entity.id
_entity.type
_entity.pdbx_description
1 polymer ?
#
loop_
_entity_poly.entity_id
_entity_poly.type
_entity_poly.pdbx_seq_one_letter_code
_entity_poly.pdbx_strand_id
1 'polypeptide(L)'
;DSALGNTASFGGSSVAENACYINGLEVTNTRQGLGCGEVPFEFYDQFQVKTGGYSAKFGRATGGTINTTTKSGTNEWEFAAVVQFQPDSLQEEGSISRGNNGAGQIFRDESLDSDSKTDVTFSAGGPLIEDTLFFYGLINPRDTESTYTWGGDEFSPNDQYRNESASGGDNLFWGGKLDWDINENHRLSYFAYSNRRDIERSVYEYDNGAVGDRIDGAILKRGGEAQSLSYTGVLTENLVVTA
;
A
#
# COMPACT_ATOMS: atom_id res chain seq x y z
N ASP A 1 6.62 -12.56 10.51
CA ASP A 1 6.56 -11.66 9.35
C ASP A 1 7.61 -12.02 8.32
N SER A 2 7.20 -12.57 7.21
CA SER A 2 8.09 -12.69 6.06
C SER A 2 8.46 -11.27 5.64
N ALA A 3 9.75 -10.98 5.51
CA ALA A 3 10.25 -9.70 4.99
C ALA A 3 9.67 -9.37 3.59
N LEU A 4 8.95 -10.32 3.00
CA LEU A 4 8.32 -10.27 1.70
C LEU A 4 6.87 -9.77 1.75
N GLY A 5 6.24 -9.71 2.95
CA GLY A 5 4.82 -9.36 3.09
C GLY A 5 3.90 -10.25 2.24
N ASN A 6 2.67 -9.83 2.03
CA ASN A 6 1.71 -10.50 1.13
C ASN A 6 1.95 -10.12 -0.35
N THR A 7 3.17 -10.33 -0.86
CA THR A 7 3.49 -10.03 -2.25
C THR A 7 3.22 -11.24 -3.14
N ALA A 8 2.44 -11.03 -4.21
CA ALA A 8 2.11 -12.08 -5.15
C ALA A 8 3.32 -12.45 -6.03
N SER A 9 3.54 -13.74 -6.26
CA SER A 9 4.43 -14.26 -7.28
C SER A 9 3.64 -14.52 -8.56
N PHE A 10 4.12 -14.06 -9.69
CA PHE A 10 3.48 -14.26 -10.99
C PHE A 10 4.31 -15.18 -11.88
N GLY A 11 3.64 -16.18 -12.47
CA GLY A 11 4.26 -17.07 -13.43
C GLY A 11 5.45 -17.90 -12.91
N GLY A 12 5.56 -18.06 -11.57
CA GLY A 12 6.68 -18.77 -10.94
C GLY A 12 7.95 -17.92 -10.76
N SER A 13 7.90 -16.62 -11.07
CA SER A 13 9.00 -15.70 -10.84
C SER A 13 9.13 -15.30 -9.36
N SER A 14 10.26 -14.72 -8.97
CA SER A 14 10.41 -14.10 -7.66
C SER A 14 9.48 -12.90 -7.50
N VAL A 15 8.98 -12.66 -6.29
CA VAL A 15 8.18 -11.46 -5.96
C VAL A 15 8.94 -10.16 -6.25
N ALA A 16 10.28 -10.18 -6.20
CA ALA A 16 11.15 -9.04 -6.52
C ALA A 16 11.22 -8.70 -8.02
N GLU A 17 10.71 -9.59 -8.87
CA GLU A 17 10.70 -9.42 -10.33
C GLU A 17 9.42 -8.76 -10.85
N ASN A 18 8.51 -8.40 -9.95
CA ASN A 18 7.27 -7.71 -10.29
C ASN A 18 7.47 -6.19 -10.26
N ALA A 19 6.72 -5.49 -11.10
CA ALA A 19 6.69 -4.03 -11.10
C ALA A 19 5.25 -3.50 -11.01
N CYS A 20 5.08 -2.43 -10.26
CA CYS A 20 3.79 -1.78 -10.01
C CYS A 20 3.79 -0.38 -10.62
N TYR A 21 2.72 -0.06 -11.31
CA TYR A 21 2.53 1.23 -11.97
C TYR A 21 1.17 1.83 -11.59
N ILE A 22 1.15 3.13 -11.34
CA ILE A 22 -0.07 3.93 -11.20
C ILE A 22 -0.04 5.05 -12.23
N ASN A 23 -1.01 5.09 -13.12
CA ASN A 23 -1.07 6.05 -14.24
C ASN A 23 0.24 6.10 -15.05
N GLY A 24 0.93 4.96 -15.18
CA GLY A 24 2.21 4.85 -15.87
C GLY A 24 3.44 5.20 -15.03
N LEU A 25 3.28 5.78 -13.83
CA LEU A 25 4.38 6.01 -12.90
C LEU A 25 4.74 4.71 -12.16
N GLU A 26 6.02 4.34 -12.16
CA GLU A 26 6.49 3.21 -11.37
C GLU A 26 6.43 3.52 -9.87
N VAL A 27 5.70 2.70 -9.11
CA VAL A 27 5.48 2.83 -7.67
C VAL A 27 5.94 1.60 -6.88
N THR A 28 6.73 0.74 -7.50
CA THR A 28 7.38 -0.37 -6.81
C THR A 28 8.20 0.17 -5.64
N ASN A 29 8.15 -0.49 -4.49
CA ASN A 29 8.91 -0.06 -3.33
C ASN A 29 10.42 -0.06 -3.64
N THR A 30 10.99 1.11 -3.84
CA THR A 30 12.39 1.28 -4.27
C THR A 30 13.41 0.87 -3.21
N ARG A 31 13.01 0.83 -1.93
CA ARG A 31 13.92 0.46 -0.83
C ARG A 31 14.18 -1.04 -0.78
N GLN A 32 13.14 -1.84 -0.99
CA GLN A 32 13.21 -3.31 -0.89
C GLN A 32 13.09 -3.99 -2.25
N GLY A 33 12.62 -3.26 -3.29
CA GLY A 33 12.32 -3.84 -4.59
C GLY A 33 11.10 -4.78 -4.56
N LEU A 34 10.28 -4.71 -3.51
CA LEU A 34 9.20 -5.64 -3.22
C LEU A 34 7.88 -4.90 -2.98
N GLY A 35 6.84 -5.38 -3.64
CA GLY A 35 5.47 -4.90 -3.43
C GLY A 35 5.18 -3.53 -4.02
N CYS A 36 3.91 -3.19 -4.04
CA CYS A 36 3.38 -1.91 -4.48
C CYS A 36 3.24 -0.95 -3.29
N GLY A 37 3.26 0.34 -3.55
CA GLY A 37 2.91 1.33 -2.54
C GLY A 37 1.47 1.11 -2.03
N GLU A 38 1.26 1.28 -0.72
CA GLU A 38 -0.07 1.18 -0.14
C GLU A 38 -0.91 2.41 -0.52
N VAL A 39 -1.94 2.20 -1.30
CA VAL A 39 -2.90 3.20 -1.76
C VAL A 39 -4.31 2.66 -1.50
N PRO A 40 -5.24 3.46 -0.94
CA PRO A 40 -6.61 3.03 -0.72
C PRO A 40 -7.27 2.52 -2.00
N PHE A 41 -8.06 1.45 -1.87
CA PHE A 41 -8.71 0.83 -3.02
C PHE A 41 -9.66 1.79 -3.74
N GLU A 42 -10.28 2.69 -3.01
CA GLU A 42 -11.21 3.71 -3.52
C GLU A 42 -10.54 4.72 -4.47
N PHE A 43 -9.21 4.82 -4.44
CA PHE A 43 -8.45 5.69 -5.34
C PHE A 43 -8.29 5.11 -6.75
N TYR A 44 -8.40 3.79 -6.87
CA TYR A 44 -8.25 3.10 -8.14
C TYR A 44 -9.55 3.03 -8.92
N ASP A 45 -9.44 3.11 -10.23
CA ASP A 45 -10.51 2.86 -11.22
C ASP A 45 -10.37 1.45 -11.82
N GLN A 46 -9.16 1.11 -12.29
CA GLN A 46 -8.91 -0.14 -12.98
C GLN A 46 -7.59 -0.77 -12.57
N PHE A 47 -7.57 -2.10 -12.59
CA PHE A 47 -6.39 -2.92 -12.39
C PHE A 47 -6.14 -3.79 -13.61
N GLN A 48 -4.91 -3.78 -14.12
CA GLN A 48 -4.47 -4.66 -15.16
C GLN A 48 -3.22 -5.43 -14.69
N VAL A 49 -3.34 -6.75 -14.56
CA VAL A 49 -2.21 -7.64 -14.23
C VAL A 49 -1.78 -8.36 -15.49
N LYS A 50 -0.49 -8.29 -15.81
CA LYS A 50 0.13 -9.00 -16.93
C LYS A 50 1.24 -9.89 -16.41
N THR A 51 1.17 -11.16 -16.72
CA THR A 51 2.15 -12.18 -16.31
C THR A 51 3.13 -12.56 -17.41
N GLY A 52 3.00 -11.95 -18.59
CA GLY A 52 3.86 -12.15 -19.75
C GLY A 52 3.40 -11.34 -20.96
N GLY A 53 4.23 -11.25 -21.99
CA GLY A 53 3.91 -10.55 -23.24
C GLY A 53 3.68 -9.04 -23.10
N TYR A 54 4.14 -8.42 -22.02
CA TYR A 54 4.03 -6.99 -21.84
C TYR A 54 5.12 -6.22 -22.59
N SER A 55 4.80 -4.98 -22.94
CA SER A 55 5.69 -4.10 -23.70
C SER A 55 6.96 -3.75 -22.89
N ALA A 56 8.07 -3.49 -23.59
CA ALA A 56 9.33 -3.02 -23.01
C ALA A 56 9.23 -1.69 -22.24
N LYS A 57 8.12 -0.95 -22.39
CA LYS A 57 7.83 0.23 -21.55
C LYS A 57 7.71 -0.09 -20.07
N PHE A 58 7.35 -1.33 -19.72
CA PHE A 58 7.32 -1.82 -18.34
C PHE A 58 8.72 -2.38 -18.02
N GLY A 59 9.66 -1.48 -17.73
CA GLY A 59 11.05 -1.82 -17.40
C GLY A 59 11.14 -2.60 -16.08
N ARG A 60 12.28 -3.28 -15.88
CA ARG A 60 12.67 -3.97 -14.63
C ARG A 60 11.72 -5.11 -14.17
N ALA A 61 10.66 -5.42 -14.91
CA ALA A 61 9.80 -6.55 -14.62
C ALA A 61 10.23 -7.75 -15.47
N THR A 62 10.54 -8.87 -14.82
CA THR A 62 10.74 -10.17 -15.46
C THR A 62 9.68 -11.18 -15.00
N GLY A 63 8.95 -10.86 -13.94
CA GLY A 63 7.80 -11.60 -13.43
C GLY A 63 6.47 -11.08 -13.97
N GLY A 64 5.77 -10.31 -13.17
CA GLY A 64 4.50 -9.70 -13.53
C GLY A 64 4.50 -8.18 -13.47
N THR A 65 3.59 -7.54 -14.18
CA THR A 65 3.33 -6.10 -14.06
C THR A 65 1.91 -5.87 -13.57
N ILE A 66 1.78 -5.04 -12.55
CA ILE A 66 0.49 -4.54 -12.07
C ILE A 66 0.40 -3.09 -12.52
N ASN A 67 -0.49 -2.82 -13.45
CA ASN A 67 -0.73 -1.47 -13.93
C ASN A 67 -2.12 -1.03 -13.48
N THR A 68 -2.19 0.07 -12.77
CA THR A 68 -3.42 0.62 -12.22
C THR A 68 -3.68 2.01 -12.77
N THR A 69 -4.94 2.35 -12.94
CA THR A 69 -5.38 3.70 -13.22
C THR A 69 -6.17 4.24 -12.03
N THR A 70 -6.02 5.52 -11.74
CA THR A 70 -6.79 6.19 -10.70
C THR A 70 -8.09 6.74 -11.27
N LYS A 71 -9.09 6.91 -10.41
CA LYS A 71 -10.34 7.59 -10.77
C LYS A 71 -10.06 9.00 -11.28
N SER A 72 -10.95 9.47 -12.13
CA SER A 72 -10.98 10.83 -12.69
C SER A 72 -12.31 11.48 -12.34
N GLY A 73 -12.37 12.79 -12.30
CA GLY A 73 -13.65 13.51 -12.28
C GLY A 73 -14.39 13.37 -13.59
N THR A 74 -15.69 13.60 -13.54
CA THR A 74 -16.62 13.62 -14.67
C THR A 74 -17.35 14.96 -14.73
N ASN A 75 -18.31 15.13 -15.63
CA ASN A 75 -19.19 16.32 -15.65
C ASN A 75 -20.22 16.35 -14.50
N GLU A 76 -20.28 15.29 -13.71
CA GLU A 76 -21.18 15.22 -12.55
C GLU A 76 -20.33 15.23 -11.27
N TRP A 77 -20.79 15.96 -10.25
CA TRP A 77 -20.15 15.91 -8.93
C TRP A 77 -20.52 14.62 -8.22
N GLU A 78 -19.50 13.88 -7.82
CA GLU A 78 -19.61 12.66 -7.05
C GLU A 78 -18.90 12.83 -5.71
N PHE A 79 -19.56 12.36 -4.64
CA PHE A 79 -18.98 12.34 -3.30
C PHE A 79 -19.18 10.96 -2.70
N ALA A 80 -18.17 10.45 -2.02
CA ALA A 80 -18.28 9.21 -1.29
C ALA A 80 -17.60 9.30 0.08
N ALA A 81 -18.15 8.56 1.03
CA ALA A 81 -17.54 8.29 2.32
C ALA A 81 -17.61 6.79 2.58
N VAL A 82 -16.47 6.19 2.92
CA VAL A 82 -16.35 4.76 3.23
C VAL A 82 -15.68 4.62 4.57
N VAL A 83 -16.22 3.77 5.43
CA VAL A 83 -15.61 3.38 6.70
C VAL A 83 -15.34 1.89 6.65
N GLN A 84 -14.09 1.52 6.84
CA GLN A 84 -13.67 0.13 6.99
C GLN A 84 -13.20 -0.06 8.42
N PHE A 85 -13.80 -1.02 9.10
CA PHE A 85 -13.50 -1.34 10.48
C PHE A 85 -13.18 -2.82 10.61
N GLN A 86 -11.98 -3.12 11.01
CA GLN A 86 -11.44 -4.47 11.21
C GLN A 86 -10.92 -4.57 12.65
N PRO A 87 -11.75 -4.91 13.61
CA PRO A 87 -11.31 -5.10 14.99
C PRO A 87 -10.64 -6.48 15.13
N ASP A 88 -9.66 -6.56 16.01
CA ASP A 88 -8.99 -7.81 16.38
C ASP A 88 -9.98 -8.90 16.83
N SER A 89 -11.02 -8.54 17.57
CA SER A 89 -12.02 -9.48 18.09
C SER A 89 -12.83 -10.25 17.02
N LEU A 90 -12.75 -9.87 15.76
CA LEU A 90 -13.37 -10.57 14.63
C LEU A 90 -12.37 -11.42 13.83
N GLN A 91 -11.12 -11.49 14.29
CA GLN A 91 -10.09 -12.31 13.69
C GLN A 91 -9.93 -13.63 14.46
N GLU A 92 -9.41 -14.64 13.80
CA GLU A 92 -9.06 -15.91 14.42
C GLU A 92 -7.80 -15.71 15.28
N GLU A 93 -7.82 -16.26 16.49
CA GLU A 93 -6.64 -16.26 17.37
C GLU A 93 -5.52 -17.09 16.74
N GLY A 94 -4.30 -16.58 16.81
CA GLY A 94 -3.12 -17.28 16.36
C GLY A 94 -2.79 -18.49 17.24
N SER A 95 -1.95 -19.36 16.74
CA SER A 95 -1.60 -20.62 17.39
C SER A 95 -0.25 -20.54 18.12
N ILE A 96 -0.06 -21.39 19.12
CA ILE A 96 1.20 -21.58 19.81
C ILE A 96 1.92 -22.79 19.22
N SER A 97 3.11 -22.56 18.64
CA SER A 97 3.98 -23.63 18.17
C SER A 97 5.03 -23.96 19.23
N ARG A 98 5.10 -25.22 19.64
CA ARG A 98 6.08 -25.69 20.64
C ARG A 98 7.18 -26.52 19.99
N GLY A 99 8.42 -26.30 20.40
CA GLY A 99 9.56 -27.06 19.95
C GLY A 99 9.50 -28.52 20.43
N ASN A 100 10.00 -29.42 19.60
CA ASN A 100 10.04 -30.86 19.91
C ASN A 100 11.29 -31.28 20.73
N ASN A 101 11.83 -30.35 21.53
CA ASN A 101 13.04 -30.56 22.34
C ASN A 101 12.79 -31.23 23.71
N GLY A 102 11.58 -31.72 23.95
CA GLY A 102 11.19 -32.40 25.19
C GLY A 102 10.89 -31.46 26.36
N ALA A 103 11.21 -30.18 26.28
CA ALA A 103 10.98 -29.18 27.32
C ALA A 103 9.65 -28.44 27.15
N GLY A 104 8.95 -28.64 26.04
CA GLY A 104 7.67 -27.95 25.76
C GLY A 104 7.80 -26.45 25.57
N GLN A 105 9.00 -25.96 25.29
CA GLN A 105 9.30 -24.54 25.08
C GLN A 105 8.47 -23.99 23.90
N ILE A 106 7.90 -22.80 24.08
CA ILE A 106 7.19 -22.11 23.01
C ILE A 106 8.26 -21.64 22.01
N PHE A 107 8.12 -22.10 20.76
CA PHE A 107 9.02 -21.72 19.67
C PHE A 107 8.48 -20.48 18.93
N ARG A 108 7.19 -20.47 18.65
CA ARG A 108 6.46 -19.35 18.04
C ARG A 108 5.14 -19.18 18.75
N ASP A 109 4.84 -17.98 19.18
CA ASP A 109 3.60 -17.64 19.84
C ASP A 109 2.83 -16.60 19.02
N GLU A 110 1.82 -17.07 18.32
CA GLU A 110 0.91 -16.20 17.58
C GLU A 110 -0.38 -15.90 18.38
N SER A 111 -0.53 -16.48 19.58
CA SER A 111 -1.72 -16.26 20.42
C SER A 111 -1.79 -14.85 20.99
N LEU A 112 -0.66 -14.15 20.99
CA LEU A 112 -0.56 -12.75 21.42
C LEU A 112 -0.57 -11.77 20.22
N ASP A 113 -0.64 -12.28 19.00
CA ASP A 113 -0.70 -11.45 17.81
C ASP A 113 -2.11 -10.86 17.70
N SER A 114 -2.18 -9.57 17.51
CA SER A 114 -3.43 -8.85 17.26
C SER A 114 -3.23 -7.81 16.17
N ASP A 115 -4.26 -7.56 15.39
CA ASP A 115 -4.26 -6.55 14.35
C ASP A 115 -5.61 -5.85 14.30
N SER A 116 -5.60 -4.55 14.49
CA SER A 116 -6.80 -3.73 14.38
C SER A 116 -6.59 -2.59 13.40
N LYS A 117 -7.60 -2.34 12.59
CA LYS A 117 -7.55 -1.31 11.57
C LYS A 117 -8.88 -0.58 11.44
N THR A 118 -8.82 0.74 11.43
CA THR A 118 -9.95 1.61 11.09
C THR A 118 -9.53 2.58 10.02
N ASP A 119 -10.19 2.52 8.88
CA ASP A 119 -9.98 3.41 7.75
C ASP A 119 -11.24 4.23 7.49
N VAL A 120 -11.09 5.54 7.35
CA VAL A 120 -12.18 6.42 6.93
C VAL A 120 -11.74 7.12 5.66
N THR A 121 -12.43 6.83 4.56
CA THR A 121 -12.13 7.42 3.26
C THR A 121 -13.19 8.43 2.88
N PHE A 122 -12.75 9.63 2.51
CA PHE A 122 -13.60 10.64 1.87
C PHE A 122 -13.06 10.91 0.47
N SER A 123 -13.94 10.90 -0.53
CA SER A 123 -13.56 11.25 -1.89
C SER A 123 -14.57 12.19 -2.53
N ALA A 124 -14.08 13.02 -3.43
CA ALA A 124 -14.87 13.94 -4.24
C ALA A 124 -14.30 13.99 -5.66
N GLY A 125 -15.17 14.02 -6.64
CA GLY A 125 -14.81 14.20 -8.05
C GLY A 125 -15.87 15.02 -8.78
N GLY A 126 -15.45 15.71 -9.83
CA GLY A 126 -16.37 16.51 -10.65
C GLY A 126 -15.66 17.49 -11.57
N PRO A 127 -16.41 18.33 -12.30
CA PRO A 127 -15.86 19.31 -13.20
C PRO A 127 -15.47 20.58 -12.40
N LEU A 128 -14.24 21.08 -12.58
CA LEU A 128 -13.88 22.44 -12.22
C LEU A 128 -14.31 23.42 -13.33
N ILE A 129 -14.26 22.94 -14.57
CA ILE A 129 -14.81 23.58 -15.76
C ILE A 129 -15.48 22.47 -16.58
N GLU A 130 -16.77 22.62 -16.85
CA GLU A 130 -17.55 21.64 -17.61
C GLU A 130 -16.85 21.32 -18.95
N ASP A 131 -16.87 20.04 -19.34
CA ASP A 131 -16.28 19.48 -20.56
C ASP A 131 -14.76 19.72 -20.73
N THR A 132 -14.09 20.37 -19.75
CA THR A 132 -12.72 20.84 -19.97
C THR A 132 -11.76 20.42 -18.86
N LEU A 133 -12.10 20.69 -17.60
CA LEU A 133 -11.19 20.48 -16.47
C LEU A 133 -11.87 19.70 -15.36
N PHE A 134 -11.36 18.53 -15.10
CA PHE A 134 -11.90 17.58 -14.14
C PHE A 134 -10.94 17.40 -12.96
N PHE A 135 -11.53 17.18 -11.81
CA PHE A 135 -10.82 16.91 -10.57
C PHE A 135 -11.35 15.63 -9.92
N TYR A 136 -10.45 14.86 -9.31
CA TYR A 136 -10.76 13.82 -8.36
C TYR A 136 -9.79 13.91 -7.18
N GLY A 137 -10.29 13.81 -5.96
CA GLY A 137 -9.49 13.84 -4.75
C GLY A 137 -10.00 12.88 -3.70
N LEU A 138 -9.08 12.38 -2.88
CA LEU A 138 -9.35 11.44 -1.81
C LEU A 138 -8.46 11.74 -0.61
N ILE A 139 -9.04 11.68 0.59
CA ILE A 139 -8.33 11.66 1.87
C ILE A 139 -8.77 10.43 2.66
N ASN A 140 -7.80 9.79 3.31
CA ASN A 140 -8.03 8.56 4.06
C ASN A 140 -7.18 8.58 5.35
N PRO A 141 -7.69 9.21 6.43
CA PRO A 141 -7.13 8.99 7.76
C PRO A 141 -7.33 7.53 8.19
N ARG A 142 -6.26 6.96 8.71
CA ARG A 142 -6.19 5.54 9.11
C ARG A 142 -5.72 5.43 10.54
N ASP A 143 -6.27 4.47 11.26
CA ASP A 143 -5.82 4.07 12.59
C ASP A 143 -5.49 2.59 12.58
N THR A 144 -4.25 2.26 12.90
CA THR A 144 -3.73 0.89 12.83
C THR A 144 -2.96 0.58 14.10
N GLU A 145 -3.24 -0.57 14.68
CA GLU A 145 -2.49 -1.13 15.79
C GLU A 145 -2.23 -2.62 15.52
N SER A 146 -0.99 -3.04 15.69
CA SER A 146 -0.57 -4.41 15.46
C SER A 146 0.38 -4.83 16.56
N THR A 147 0.12 -5.99 17.19
CA THR A 147 1.01 -6.60 18.15
C THR A 147 1.43 -7.98 17.66
N TYR A 148 2.67 -8.34 17.89
CA TYR A 148 3.19 -9.64 17.47
C TYR A 148 4.44 -10.05 18.20
N THR A 149 4.66 -11.36 18.32
CA THR A 149 5.94 -11.90 18.79
C THR A 149 6.98 -11.88 17.68
N TRP A 150 8.21 -11.55 18.03
CA TRP A 150 9.31 -11.40 17.06
C TRP A 150 10.62 -11.93 17.64
N GLY A 151 11.60 -12.10 16.78
CA GLY A 151 12.93 -12.56 17.13
C GLY A 151 13.05 -14.07 16.97
N GLY A 152 14.18 -14.58 17.39
CA GLY A 152 14.57 -15.93 17.13
C GLY A 152 14.91 -16.15 15.64
N ASP A 153 15.32 -17.34 15.33
CA ASP A 153 15.55 -17.84 13.97
C ASP A 153 14.85 -19.21 13.83
N GLU A 154 15.16 -19.94 12.76
CA GLU A 154 14.56 -21.28 12.52
C GLU A 154 14.82 -22.26 13.68
N PHE A 155 15.79 -21.98 14.55
CA PHE A 155 16.24 -22.85 15.64
C PHE A 155 16.09 -22.25 17.04
N SER A 156 15.76 -20.97 17.14
CA SER A 156 15.60 -20.23 18.39
C SER A 156 14.18 -19.72 18.57
N PRO A 157 13.62 -19.74 19.80
CA PRO A 157 12.30 -19.19 20.08
C PRO A 157 12.23 -17.67 19.86
N ASN A 158 11.00 -17.12 19.74
CA ASN A 158 10.79 -15.70 19.82
C ASN A 158 11.29 -15.15 21.16
N ASP A 159 11.91 -13.97 21.15
CA ASP A 159 12.51 -13.30 22.30
C ASP A 159 11.99 -11.88 22.53
N GLN A 160 11.13 -11.38 21.65
CA GLN A 160 10.54 -10.05 21.72
C GLN A 160 9.04 -10.09 21.49
N TYR A 161 8.34 -9.16 22.15
CA TYR A 161 6.96 -8.79 21.83
C TYR A 161 6.97 -7.35 21.32
N ARG A 162 6.29 -7.10 20.22
CA ARG A 162 6.25 -5.80 19.56
C ARG A 162 4.81 -5.29 19.46
N ASN A 163 4.68 -3.99 19.73
CA ASN A 163 3.47 -3.23 19.44
C ASN A 163 3.83 -2.13 18.43
N GLU A 164 3.09 -2.04 17.36
CA GLU A 164 3.21 -1.00 16.34
C GLU A 164 1.87 -0.29 16.19
N SER A 165 1.87 1.03 16.28
CA SER A 165 0.67 1.84 16.10
C SER A 165 0.93 3.05 15.21
N ALA A 166 -0.05 3.45 14.42
CA ALA A 166 -0.02 4.67 13.64
C ALA A 166 -1.45 5.21 13.48
N SER A 167 -1.67 6.47 13.77
CA SER A 167 -3.00 7.06 13.79
C SER A 167 -3.03 8.52 13.36
N GLY A 168 -4.21 9.00 13.01
CA GLY A 168 -4.48 10.41 12.72
C GLY A 168 -3.61 10.99 11.60
N GLY A 169 -2.97 12.12 11.85
CA GLY A 169 -2.11 12.82 10.90
C GLY A 169 -0.84 12.06 10.53
N ASP A 170 -0.36 11.19 11.43
CA ASP A 170 0.82 10.36 11.22
C ASP A 170 0.52 9.13 10.33
N ASN A 171 -0.75 8.90 9.99
CA ASN A 171 -1.19 7.83 9.09
C ASN A 171 -2.29 8.34 8.14
N LEU A 172 -2.05 9.47 7.51
CA LEU A 172 -2.97 10.08 6.55
C LEU A 172 -2.52 9.78 5.12
N PHE A 173 -3.38 9.10 4.36
CA PHE A 173 -3.26 9.11 2.90
C PHE A 173 -4.03 10.30 2.31
N TRP A 174 -3.46 10.93 1.33
CA TRP A 174 -4.17 11.83 0.43
C TRP A 174 -3.71 11.61 -1.00
N GLY A 175 -4.62 11.79 -1.93
CA GLY A 175 -4.32 11.68 -3.35
C GLY A 175 -5.27 12.51 -4.19
N GLY A 176 -4.83 12.91 -5.37
CA GLY A 176 -5.64 13.68 -6.29
C GLY A 176 -5.16 13.58 -7.72
N LYS A 177 -6.09 13.84 -8.62
CA LYS A 177 -5.88 13.88 -10.07
C LYS A 177 -6.61 15.08 -10.66
N LEU A 178 -5.95 15.73 -11.60
CA LEU A 178 -6.51 16.77 -12.46
C LEU A 178 -6.36 16.31 -13.90
N ASP A 179 -7.45 16.31 -14.64
CA ASP A 179 -7.47 16.00 -16.06
C ASP A 179 -7.96 17.26 -16.81
N TRP A 180 -7.12 17.79 -17.67
CA TRP A 180 -7.42 18.95 -18.48
C TRP A 180 -7.50 18.56 -19.95
N ASP A 181 -8.69 18.56 -20.51
CA ASP A 181 -8.97 18.42 -21.94
C ASP A 181 -8.87 19.81 -22.57
N ILE A 182 -7.66 20.19 -22.99
CA ILE A 182 -7.36 21.53 -23.57
C ILE A 182 -8.21 21.73 -24.83
N ASN A 183 -8.34 20.68 -25.61
CA ASN A 183 -9.24 20.56 -26.76
C ASN A 183 -9.35 19.06 -27.15
N GLU A 184 -10.09 18.77 -28.21
CA GLU A 184 -10.33 17.38 -28.69
C GLU A 184 -9.02 16.60 -29.00
N ASN A 185 -7.92 17.29 -29.25
CA ASN A 185 -6.64 16.70 -29.64
C ASN A 185 -5.59 16.73 -28.54
N HIS A 186 -5.78 17.48 -27.46
CA HIS A 186 -4.77 17.74 -26.46
C HIS A 186 -5.31 17.54 -25.04
N ARG A 187 -4.72 16.62 -24.29
CA ARG A 187 -5.02 16.33 -22.89
C ARG A 187 -3.78 16.41 -22.03
N LEU A 188 -3.91 17.02 -20.88
CA LEU A 188 -2.93 17.05 -19.81
C LEU A 188 -3.50 16.41 -18.56
N SER A 189 -2.77 15.51 -17.92
CA SER A 189 -3.16 14.88 -16.65
C SER A 189 -2.08 15.09 -15.61
N TYR A 190 -2.45 15.63 -14.47
CA TYR A 190 -1.59 15.72 -13.29
C TYR A 190 -2.14 14.83 -12.20
N PHE A 191 -1.26 14.07 -11.56
CA PHE A 191 -1.58 13.11 -10.51
C PHE A 191 -0.56 13.24 -9.39
N ALA A 192 -1.02 13.25 -8.14
CA ALA A 192 -0.17 13.27 -6.96
C ALA A 192 -0.82 12.52 -5.81
N TYR A 193 -0.01 11.89 -4.97
CA TYR A 193 -0.45 11.34 -3.68
C TYR A 193 0.68 11.31 -2.66
N SER A 194 0.29 11.18 -1.39
CA SER A 194 1.17 10.86 -0.27
C SER A 194 0.59 9.70 0.52
N ASN A 195 1.41 8.69 0.78
CA ASN A 195 1.12 7.58 1.69
C ASN A 195 2.12 7.53 2.85
N ARG A 196 2.66 8.69 3.23
CA ARG A 196 3.57 8.80 4.37
C ARG A 196 2.87 8.36 5.65
N ARG A 197 3.59 7.62 6.46
CA ARG A 197 3.16 7.26 7.81
C ARG A 197 4.34 7.16 8.75
N ASP A 198 4.12 7.59 9.99
CA ASP A 198 5.02 7.41 11.11
C ASP A 198 4.40 6.35 12.03
N ILE A 199 5.11 5.25 12.22
CA ILE A 199 4.67 4.11 13.04
C ILE A 199 5.45 4.16 14.34
N GLU A 200 4.76 4.29 15.45
CA GLU A 200 5.35 4.12 16.77
C GLU A 200 5.51 2.63 17.07
N ARG A 201 6.72 2.19 17.32
CA ARG A 201 7.03 0.82 17.72
C ARG A 201 7.51 0.80 19.15
N SER A 202 6.92 -0.04 19.98
CA SER A 202 7.40 -0.41 21.30
C SER A 202 7.83 -1.87 21.31
N VAL A 203 8.97 -2.15 21.91
CA VAL A 203 9.55 -3.50 21.99
C VAL A 203 9.67 -3.90 23.45
N TYR A 204 9.21 -5.09 23.78
CA TYR A 204 9.20 -5.68 25.12
C TYR A 204 9.95 -7.00 25.11
N GLU A 205 10.49 -7.39 26.27
CA GLU A 205 11.00 -8.73 26.47
C GLU A 205 9.88 -9.76 26.28
N TYR A 206 10.22 -10.92 25.76
CA TYR A 206 9.30 -12.04 25.68
C TYR A 206 10.04 -13.32 26.03
N ASP A 207 9.49 -14.06 26.99
CA ASP A 207 10.02 -15.37 27.40
C ASP A 207 8.88 -16.37 27.62
N ASN A 208 8.85 -17.40 26.79
CA ASN A 208 8.00 -18.58 26.90
C ASN A 208 6.52 -18.30 27.25
N GLY A 209 5.92 -17.31 26.63
CA GLY A 209 4.50 -16.90 26.78
C GLY A 209 4.29 -15.71 27.70
N ALA A 210 5.35 -15.16 28.30
CA ALA A 210 5.29 -14.00 29.18
C ALA A 210 5.88 -12.76 28.52
N VAL A 211 5.11 -11.66 28.49
CA VAL A 211 5.60 -10.34 28.08
C VAL A 211 6.21 -9.64 29.29
N GLY A 212 7.46 -9.24 29.18
CA GLY A 212 8.23 -8.57 30.23
C GLY A 212 8.26 -7.05 30.08
N ASP A 213 9.36 -6.45 30.54
CA ASP A 213 9.56 -5.01 30.52
C ASP A 213 9.80 -4.47 29.11
N ARG A 214 9.50 -3.19 28.90
CA ARG A 214 9.83 -2.48 27.67
C ARG A 214 11.33 -2.28 27.57
N ILE A 215 11.92 -2.79 26.48
CA ILE A 215 13.38 -2.75 26.25
C ILE A 215 13.80 -1.76 25.17
N ASP A 216 12.90 -1.39 24.23
CA ASP A 216 13.22 -0.47 23.14
C ASP A 216 11.96 0.24 22.63
N GLY A 217 12.19 1.27 21.79
CA GLY A 217 11.14 1.99 21.09
C GLY A 217 11.69 2.80 19.93
N ALA A 218 10.91 2.90 18.85
CA ALA A 218 11.32 3.62 17.65
C ALA A 218 10.12 4.22 16.91
N ILE A 219 10.37 5.31 16.19
CA ILE A 219 9.43 5.83 15.19
C ILE A 219 9.92 5.38 13.81
N LEU A 220 9.12 4.57 13.14
CA LEU A 220 9.40 4.05 11.82
C LEU A 220 8.71 4.90 10.76
N LYS A 221 9.49 5.66 9.98
CA LYS A 221 8.97 6.44 8.87
C LYS A 221 8.85 5.60 7.62
N ARG A 222 7.65 5.48 7.09
CA ARG A 222 7.34 4.68 5.89
C ARG A 222 6.53 5.49 4.88
N GLY A 223 6.42 4.93 3.67
CA GLY A 223 5.71 5.58 2.57
C GLY A 223 6.52 6.71 1.91
N GLY A 224 5.84 7.55 1.17
CA GLY A 224 6.45 8.64 0.42
C GLY A 224 5.42 9.47 -0.32
N GLU A 225 5.91 10.32 -1.21
CA GLU A 225 5.10 11.11 -2.13
C GLU A 225 5.42 10.71 -3.55
N ALA A 226 4.41 10.69 -4.39
CA ALA A 226 4.56 10.45 -5.82
C ALA A 226 3.73 11.47 -6.59
N GLN A 227 4.27 11.92 -7.71
CA GLN A 227 3.58 12.83 -8.62
C GLN A 227 3.99 12.55 -10.06
N SER A 228 3.07 12.76 -10.97
CA SER A 228 3.29 12.60 -12.39
C SER A 228 2.49 13.63 -13.17
N LEU A 229 3.10 14.16 -14.21
CA LEU A 229 2.45 14.99 -15.22
C LEU A 229 2.56 14.25 -16.55
N SER A 230 1.44 13.98 -17.17
CA SER A 230 1.40 13.33 -18.48
C SER A 230 0.64 14.19 -19.49
N TYR A 231 1.15 14.22 -20.71
CA TYR A 231 0.55 14.90 -21.84
C TYR A 231 0.28 13.90 -22.95
N THR A 232 -0.90 13.99 -23.55
CA THR A 232 -1.25 13.26 -24.78
C THR A 232 -1.78 14.25 -25.80
N GLY A 233 -1.19 14.25 -26.99
CA GLY A 233 -1.59 15.15 -28.04
C GLY A 233 -1.55 14.50 -29.43
N VAL A 234 -2.59 14.74 -30.22
CA VAL A 234 -2.66 14.42 -31.64
C VAL A 234 -2.17 15.66 -32.42
N LEU A 235 -0.91 15.63 -32.83
CA LEU A 235 -0.29 16.78 -33.51
C LEU A 235 -0.63 16.83 -34.99
N THR A 236 -0.82 15.67 -35.61
CA THR A 236 -1.27 15.52 -37.00
C THR A 236 -2.09 14.24 -37.12
N GLU A 237 -2.76 14.03 -38.26
CA GLU A 237 -3.55 12.80 -38.53
C GLU A 237 -2.75 11.49 -38.31
N ASN A 238 -1.42 11.55 -38.39
CA ASN A 238 -0.54 10.40 -38.29
C ASN A 238 0.49 10.48 -37.13
N LEU A 239 0.41 11.50 -36.28
CA LEU A 239 1.35 11.72 -35.19
C LEU A 239 0.65 11.98 -33.85
N VAL A 240 0.76 10.99 -32.97
CA VAL A 240 0.33 11.10 -31.57
C VAL A 240 1.59 11.15 -30.69
N VAL A 241 1.64 12.09 -29.77
CA VAL A 241 2.71 12.24 -28.78
C VAL A 241 2.12 11.97 -27.40
N THR A 242 2.79 11.11 -26.63
CA THR A 242 2.54 10.88 -25.21
C THR A 242 3.86 11.05 -24.46
N ALA A 243 3.85 11.90 -23.46
CA ALA A 243 5.01 12.22 -22.63
C ALA A 243 4.66 12.22 -21.13
#